data_a0765aa07b59a549fe139a6d2201750c
#
_entry.id   a0765aa07b59a549fe139a6d2201750c
#
_cell.length_a   1.000
_cell.length_b   1.000
_cell.length_c   1.000
_cell.angle_alpha   90.00
_cell.angle_beta   90.00
_cell.angle_gamma   90.00
#
_symmetry.space_group_name_H-M   'P 1'
#
loop_
_entity.id
_entity.type
_entity.pdbx_description
1 polymer ?
#
loop_
_entity_poly.entity_id
_entity_poly.type
_entity_poly.pdbx_seq_one_letter_code
_entity_poly.pdbx_strand_id
1 'polypeptide(L)'
;MKNSTKTILFSLTALLLFAFAIQQHTGLFKFMELNGVTQTNTEPQWSFRDFRDGTLQRNFEAYNKDHYGFREPLTRLYNQNLWTFFRYSKVVEDRRIIFSDDNWLFEPWTVEEYYGNRFYRFAKDSADMSHKLDAEAQRLRQLKSILDPLGIHLFVAILPGKETVCAEHMPKNTEGFCEKQFTAADYYSKRLEELDVDLVDFRKWFVQIKDTVDYPLFPQTGTHWSNLAALHVADSLLHYLEQLGGMNLLDLKIGSIYQRTVKPDNDLESLMNLIWPLKKTPNYLAGYHYVDDVTASRPKIITIGDSFYWNMINTASFGTAFRCFPYWYYFSTTYFNYPYQNVSELDLLAEVLSSNFIMLSYSTATIYGMSNGFSERLLLELCYENEEIDARLNQIRNAILSDTAWKDRVSLHAWRKERLFEKELTYEINATAFDNLETYFPALCDSIPTQRSKRFLLYTEHRSFIKKH
;
A
#
# COMPACT_ATOMS: atom_id res chain seq x y z
N MET A 1 21.87 -45.68 -39.58
CA MET A 1 20.85 -45.24 -38.57
C MET A 1 21.41 -44.27 -37.52
N LYS A 2 22.54 -44.54 -36.83
CA LYS A 2 23.03 -43.62 -35.76
C LYS A 2 23.34 -42.20 -36.18
N ASN A 3 23.82 -41.94 -37.41
CA ASN A 3 24.15 -40.57 -37.87
C ASN A 3 22.88 -39.78 -38.23
N SER A 4 21.91 -40.41 -38.82
CA SER A 4 20.62 -39.78 -39.18
C SER A 4 19.90 -39.23 -37.94
N THR A 5 19.87 -39.99 -36.85
CA THR A 5 19.22 -39.57 -35.58
C THR A 5 19.93 -38.36 -34.97
N LYS A 6 21.29 -38.33 -35.02
CA LYS A 6 22.07 -37.20 -34.52
C LYS A 6 21.83 -35.95 -35.35
N THR A 7 21.77 -36.06 -36.67
CA THR A 7 21.49 -34.97 -37.58
C THR A 7 20.10 -34.41 -37.38
N ILE A 8 19.08 -35.27 -37.19
CA ILE A 8 17.72 -34.83 -36.91
C ILE A 8 17.67 -34.10 -35.58
N LEU A 9 18.27 -34.66 -34.52
CA LEU A 9 18.30 -34.01 -33.21
C LEU A 9 18.99 -32.64 -33.25
N PHE A 10 20.14 -32.54 -33.91
CA PHE A 10 20.87 -31.28 -34.13
C PHE A 10 20.00 -30.27 -34.88
N SER A 11 19.38 -30.70 -35.97
CA SER A 11 18.52 -29.82 -36.77
C SER A 11 17.32 -29.30 -35.99
N LEU A 12 16.69 -30.15 -35.16
CA LEU A 12 15.57 -29.76 -34.29
C LEU A 12 16.03 -28.75 -33.21
N THR A 13 17.19 -28.98 -32.60
CA THR A 13 17.76 -28.06 -31.62
C THR A 13 18.11 -26.71 -32.24
N ALA A 14 18.75 -26.73 -33.40
CA ALA A 14 19.07 -25.52 -34.15
C ALA A 14 17.79 -24.74 -34.54
N LEU A 15 16.79 -25.44 -35.07
CA LEU A 15 15.50 -24.83 -35.43
C LEU A 15 14.85 -24.17 -34.20
N LEU A 16 14.88 -24.85 -33.07
CA LEU A 16 14.34 -24.31 -31.82
C LEU A 16 15.04 -23.01 -31.40
N LEU A 17 16.39 -23.00 -31.40
CA LEU A 17 17.17 -21.81 -31.07
C LEU A 17 16.89 -20.66 -32.04
N PHE A 18 16.80 -20.92 -33.37
CA PHE A 18 16.43 -19.91 -34.34
C PHE A 18 15.00 -19.38 -34.13
N ALA A 19 14.07 -20.26 -33.78
CA ALA A 19 12.67 -19.84 -33.51
C ALA A 19 12.62 -18.84 -32.35
N PHE A 20 13.39 -19.04 -31.27
CA PHE A 20 13.50 -18.08 -30.16
C PHE A 20 14.06 -16.73 -30.62
N ALA A 21 15.15 -16.75 -31.38
CA ALA A 21 15.75 -15.52 -31.90
C ALA A 21 14.79 -14.78 -32.88
N ILE A 22 14.14 -15.50 -33.77
CA ILE A 22 13.15 -14.93 -34.70
C ILE A 22 12.00 -14.30 -33.90
N GLN A 23 11.44 -14.99 -32.95
CA GLN A 23 10.36 -14.47 -32.13
C GLN A 23 10.79 -13.22 -31.34
N GLN A 24 12.00 -13.20 -30.77
CA GLN A 24 12.52 -12.06 -30.04
C GLN A 24 12.65 -10.82 -30.91
N HIS A 25 13.13 -10.96 -32.17
CA HIS A 25 13.33 -9.83 -33.05
C HIS A 25 12.09 -9.42 -33.85
N THR A 26 11.20 -10.34 -34.16
CA THR A 26 10.04 -10.07 -35.02
C THR A 26 8.77 -9.84 -34.22
N GLY A 27 8.64 -10.39 -33.02
CA GLY A 27 7.39 -10.39 -32.26
C GLY A 27 6.24 -11.04 -33.02
N LEU A 28 6.53 -12.08 -33.86
CA LEU A 28 5.58 -12.71 -34.78
C LEU A 28 4.33 -13.20 -34.04
N PHE A 29 4.51 -13.78 -32.86
CA PHE A 29 3.41 -14.21 -31.99
C PHE A 29 3.26 -13.21 -30.84
N LYS A 30 2.04 -12.70 -30.67
CA LYS A 30 1.70 -11.85 -29.52
C LYS A 30 1.17 -12.72 -28.39
N PHE A 31 1.84 -12.70 -27.25
CA PHE A 31 1.45 -13.39 -26.06
C PHE A 31 0.86 -12.42 -25.04
N MET A 32 0.02 -12.91 -24.14
CA MET A 32 -0.47 -12.12 -23.03
C MET A 32 0.70 -11.86 -22.06
N GLU A 33 0.91 -10.61 -21.70
CA GLU A 33 1.97 -10.18 -20.79
C GLU A 33 1.88 -10.89 -19.43
N LEU A 34 3.04 -11.07 -18.80
CA LEU A 34 3.11 -11.61 -17.45
C LEU A 34 2.64 -10.57 -16.44
N ASN A 35 1.83 -11.00 -15.49
CA ASN A 35 1.42 -10.14 -14.37
C ASN A 35 2.57 -9.99 -13.36
N GLY A 36 2.63 -8.82 -12.71
CA GLY A 36 3.61 -8.54 -11.65
C GLY A 36 5.00 -8.15 -12.13
N VAL A 37 5.21 -7.99 -13.42
CA VAL A 37 6.46 -7.46 -13.98
C VAL A 37 6.39 -5.93 -13.96
N THR A 38 7.12 -5.31 -13.03
CA THR A 38 7.09 -3.84 -12.85
C THR A 38 8.18 -3.11 -13.61
N GLN A 39 9.29 -3.78 -13.89
CA GLN A 39 10.42 -3.21 -14.64
C GLN A 39 11.04 -4.26 -15.54
N THR A 40 11.44 -3.84 -16.73
CA THR A 40 12.24 -4.63 -17.67
C THR A 40 13.54 -3.89 -17.95
N ASN A 41 14.62 -4.64 -18.17
CA ASN A 41 15.90 -4.05 -18.52
C ASN A 41 15.81 -3.44 -19.92
N THR A 42 16.34 -2.23 -20.08
CA THR A 42 16.43 -1.58 -21.38
C THR A 42 17.57 -2.18 -22.22
N GLU A 43 17.44 -2.10 -23.53
CA GLU A 43 18.50 -2.56 -24.45
C GLU A 43 19.81 -1.82 -24.15
N PRO A 44 20.90 -2.56 -23.87
CA PRO A 44 22.17 -1.94 -23.50
C PRO A 44 22.80 -1.28 -24.72
N GLN A 45 23.24 -0.04 -24.53
CA GLN A 45 23.98 0.67 -25.56
C GLN A 45 25.46 0.25 -25.55
N TRP A 46 26.04 0.11 -26.73
CA TRP A 46 27.42 -0.27 -26.85
C TRP A 46 28.36 0.84 -26.36
N SER A 47 29.32 0.48 -25.50
CA SER A 47 30.39 1.35 -25.01
C SER A 47 31.66 0.54 -24.87
N PHE A 48 32.79 1.08 -25.39
CA PHE A 48 34.07 0.40 -25.26
C PHE A 48 34.52 0.22 -23.80
N ARG A 49 34.20 1.18 -22.94
CA ARG A 49 34.45 1.08 -21.51
C ARG A 49 33.71 -0.08 -20.91
N ASP A 50 32.38 -0.16 -21.16
CA ASP A 50 31.50 -1.18 -20.58
C ASP A 50 31.81 -2.58 -21.14
N PHE A 51 32.28 -2.65 -22.40
CA PHE A 51 32.77 -3.90 -22.96
C PHE A 51 34.04 -4.37 -22.24
N ARG A 52 35.01 -3.47 -21.98
CA ARG A 52 36.27 -3.80 -21.33
C ARG A 52 36.12 -4.23 -19.86
N ASP A 53 35.20 -3.64 -19.11
CA ASP A 53 34.96 -3.95 -17.69
C ASP A 53 33.87 -5.00 -17.46
N GLY A 54 33.28 -5.56 -18.52
CA GLY A 54 32.29 -6.60 -18.49
C GLY A 54 30.88 -6.10 -18.15
N THR A 55 30.64 -4.80 -18.05
CA THR A 55 29.34 -4.21 -17.78
C THR A 55 28.37 -4.43 -18.94
N LEU A 56 28.86 -4.31 -20.17
CA LEU A 56 28.05 -4.55 -21.38
C LEU A 56 27.49 -5.97 -21.42
N GLN A 57 28.33 -6.99 -21.11
CA GLN A 57 27.85 -8.38 -21.05
C GLN A 57 26.78 -8.57 -20.00
N ARG A 58 26.99 -8.07 -18.77
CA ARG A 58 26.00 -8.17 -17.69
C ARG A 58 24.68 -7.50 -18.08
N ASN A 59 24.72 -6.33 -18.68
CA ASN A 59 23.53 -5.63 -19.12
C ASN A 59 22.80 -6.37 -20.25
N PHE A 60 23.58 -6.97 -21.18
CA PHE A 60 23.03 -7.78 -22.27
C PHE A 60 22.36 -9.06 -21.76
N GLU A 61 22.97 -9.73 -20.79
CA GLU A 61 22.37 -10.91 -20.13
C GLU A 61 21.08 -10.52 -19.39
N ALA A 62 21.09 -9.41 -18.67
CA ALA A 62 19.91 -8.90 -17.97
C ALA A 62 18.77 -8.56 -18.96
N TYR A 63 19.10 -7.86 -20.04
CA TYR A 63 18.14 -7.55 -21.10
C TYR A 63 17.55 -8.82 -21.74
N ASN A 64 18.43 -9.78 -22.15
CA ASN A 64 17.96 -11.01 -22.76
C ASN A 64 17.11 -11.86 -21.82
N LYS A 65 17.40 -11.87 -20.52
CA LYS A 65 16.58 -12.54 -19.51
C LYS A 65 15.12 -12.03 -19.50
N ASP A 66 14.91 -10.77 -19.82
CA ASP A 66 13.60 -10.16 -19.84
C ASP A 66 12.90 -10.19 -21.21
N HIS A 67 13.69 -10.36 -22.30
CA HIS A 67 13.18 -10.17 -23.68
C HIS A 67 13.38 -11.37 -24.61
N TYR A 68 13.78 -12.57 -24.07
CA TYR A 68 13.91 -13.73 -24.96
C TYR A 68 12.56 -14.17 -25.56
N GLY A 69 12.61 -14.64 -26.80
CA GLY A 69 11.40 -15.08 -27.50
C GLY A 69 10.68 -16.22 -26.75
N PHE A 70 9.36 -16.17 -26.73
CA PHE A 70 8.48 -17.09 -26.01
C PHE A 70 8.61 -17.02 -24.48
N ARG A 71 9.10 -15.92 -23.91
CA ARG A 71 9.24 -15.75 -22.46
C ARG A 71 7.92 -16.00 -21.72
N GLU A 72 6.85 -15.38 -22.18
CA GLU A 72 5.54 -15.43 -21.52
C GLU A 72 4.96 -16.85 -21.47
N PRO A 73 4.83 -17.60 -22.60
CA PRO A 73 4.29 -18.95 -22.56
C PRO A 73 5.20 -19.93 -21.82
N LEU A 74 6.52 -19.78 -21.90
CA LEU A 74 7.45 -20.65 -21.18
C LEU A 74 7.41 -20.42 -19.67
N THR A 75 7.33 -19.17 -19.25
CA THR A 75 7.15 -18.83 -17.83
C THR A 75 5.84 -19.43 -17.29
N ARG A 76 4.74 -19.30 -18.04
CA ARG A 76 3.45 -19.91 -17.65
C ARG A 76 3.53 -21.42 -17.60
N LEU A 77 4.18 -22.05 -18.56
CA LEU A 77 4.36 -23.50 -18.57
C LEU A 77 5.22 -23.96 -17.39
N TYR A 78 6.28 -23.26 -17.09
CA TYR A 78 7.14 -23.53 -15.94
C TYR A 78 6.35 -23.39 -14.63
N ASN A 79 5.64 -22.31 -14.42
CA ASN A 79 4.83 -22.08 -13.24
C ASN A 79 3.72 -23.11 -13.09
N GLN A 80 3.06 -23.49 -14.20
CA GLN A 80 2.04 -24.52 -14.19
C GLN A 80 2.61 -25.88 -13.75
N ASN A 81 3.78 -26.26 -14.23
CA ASN A 81 4.45 -27.49 -13.81
C ASN A 81 4.83 -27.46 -12.32
N LEU A 82 5.38 -26.36 -11.83
CA LEU A 82 5.68 -26.19 -10.41
C LEU A 82 4.42 -26.33 -9.56
N TRP A 83 3.32 -25.70 -9.96
CA TRP A 83 2.06 -25.82 -9.25
C TRP A 83 1.47 -27.23 -9.30
N THR A 84 1.42 -27.83 -10.48
CA THR A 84 0.76 -29.13 -10.69
C THR A 84 1.48 -30.28 -9.98
N PHE A 85 2.81 -30.33 -10.08
CA PHE A 85 3.59 -31.45 -9.58
C PHE A 85 4.16 -31.24 -8.18
N PHE A 86 4.41 -30.00 -7.79
CA PHE A 86 5.11 -29.70 -6.55
C PHE A 86 4.29 -28.83 -5.59
N ARG A 87 3.10 -28.37 -6.00
CA ARG A 87 2.29 -27.44 -5.20
C ARG A 87 3.16 -26.24 -4.73
N TYR A 88 3.93 -25.69 -5.64
CA TYR A 88 4.84 -24.60 -5.37
C TYR A 88 4.50 -23.41 -6.26
N SER A 89 4.46 -22.22 -5.68
CA SER A 89 4.27 -20.97 -6.40
C SER A 89 5.46 -20.06 -6.17
N LYS A 90 6.16 -19.68 -7.23
CA LYS A 90 7.16 -18.63 -7.23
C LYS A 90 6.56 -17.42 -7.91
N VAL A 91 6.45 -16.32 -7.17
CA VAL A 91 6.07 -15.01 -7.71
C VAL A 91 7.35 -14.20 -7.95
N VAL A 92 7.26 -13.16 -8.76
CA VAL A 92 8.37 -12.26 -9.08
C VAL A 92 9.07 -11.79 -7.79
N GLU A 93 10.42 -11.70 -7.81
CA GLU A 93 11.27 -11.23 -6.71
C GLU A 93 11.31 -12.13 -5.47
N ASP A 94 11.28 -13.45 -5.64
CA ASP A 94 11.33 -14.45 -4.57
C ASP A 94 10.17 -14.41 -3.56
N ARG A 95 9.13 -13.64 -3.84
CA ARG A 95 7.89 -13.68 -3.06
C ARG A 95 7.18 -15.00 -3.32
N ARG A 96 6.84 -15.70 -2.24
CA ARG A 96 6.03 -16.90 -2.30
C ARG A 96 4.58 -16.51 -2.02
N ILE A 97 3.63 -17.15 -2.73
CA ILE A 97 2.24 -17.14 -2.28
C ILE A 97 2.10 -18.30 -1.30
N ILE A 98 1.55 -18.04 -0.14
CA ILE A 98 1.15 -19.04 0.84
C ILE A 98 -0.25 -19.51 0.46
N PHE A 99 -0.51 -20.82 0.54
CA PHE A 99 -1.81 -21.37 0.16
C PHE A 99 -2.20 -22.54 1.04
N SER A 100 -3.50 -22.70 1.22
CA SER A 100 -4.11 -23.84 1.91
C SER A 100 -4.41 -24.99 0.93
N ASP A 101 -4.79 -26.15 1.46
CA ASP A 101 -5.12 -27.33 0.68
C ASP A 101 -6.31 -27.11 -0.27
N ASP A 102 -7.23 -26.24 0.10
CA ASP A 102 -8.41 -25.85 -0.67
C ASP A 102 -8.21 -24.65 -1.59
N ASN A 103 -6.95 -24.27 -1.85
CA ASN A 103 -6.50 -23.17 -2.74
C ASN A 103 -6.86 -21.75 -2.27
N TRP A 104 -7.02 -21.52 -0.97
CA TRP A 104 -6.98 -20.14 -0.48
C TRP A 104 -5.56 -19.60 -0.57
N LEU A 105 -5.41 -18.44 -1.18
CA LEU A 105 -4.12 -17.80 -1.39
C LEU A 105 -3.95 -16.65 -0.40
N PHE A 106 -2.75 -16.55 0.19
CA PHE A 106 -2.38 -15.51 1.13
C PHE A 106 -1.00 -14.94 0.78
N GLU A 107 -0.81 -13.66 1.07
CA GLU A 107 0.52 -13.05 1.02
C GLU A 107 1.29 -13.39 2.31
N PRO A 108 2.61 -13.59 2.24
CA PRO A 108 3.40 -13.93 3.42
C PRO A 108 3.25 -12.94 4.57
N TRP A 109 3.19 -11.65 4.26
CA TRP A 109 3.08 -10.61 5.29
C TRP A 109 1.73 -10.57 5.99
N THR A 110 0.63 -11.01 5.36
CA THR A 110 -0.66 -11.14 6.02
C THR A 110 -0.65 -12.31 6.99
N VAL A 111 0.02 -13.39 6.63
CA VAL A 111 0.24 -14.55 7.52
C VAL A 111 1.12 -14.16 8.72
N GLU A 112 2.21 -13.42 8.47
CA GLU A 112 3.06 -12.87 9.53
C GLU A 112 2.25 -11.97 10.49
N GLU A 113 1.33 -11.15 9.96
CA GLU A 113 0.45 -10.30 10.76
C GLU A 113 -0.48 -11.13 11.65
N TYR A 114 -1.14 -12.13 11.09
CA TYR A 114 -2.07 -12.99 11.85
C TYR A 114 -1.40 -13.63 13.07
N TYR A 115 -0.15 -14.09 12.92
CA TYR A 115 0.62 -14.69 14.02
C TYR A 115 1.36 -13.67 14.90
N GLY A 116 1.29 -12.37 14.58
CA GLY A 116 1.95 -11.32 15.35
C GLY A 116 3.46 -11.25 15.16
N ASN A 117 3.99 -11.78 14.07
CA ASN A 117 5.43 -11.79 13.77
C ASN A 117 5.88 -10.63 12.88
N ARG A 118 4.93 -9.92 12.25
CA ARG A 118 5.25 -8.89 11.27
C ARG A 118 5.97 -7.67 11.86
N PHE A 119 5.73 -7.35 13.12
CA PHE A 119 6.34 -6.19 13.78
C PHE A 119 7.87 -6.23 13.79
N TYR A 120 8.50 -7.41 13.78
CA TYR A 120 9.97 -7.56 13.71
C TYR A 120 10.62 -6.91 12.48
N ARG A 121 9.83 -6.58 11.45
CA ARG A 121 10.31 -5.83 10.28
C ARG A 121 10.38 -4.32 10.51
N PHE A 122 9.70 -3.82 11.54
CA PHE A 122 9.48 -2.39 11.78
C PHE A 122 10.00 -1.94 13.14
N ALA A 123 10.24 -2.88 14.06
CA ALA A 123 10.65 -2.63 15.41
C ALA A 123 11.57 -3.75 15.91
N LYS A 124 12.36 -3.45 16.94
CA LYS A 124 13.31 -4.41 17.55
C LYS A 124 12.59 -5.53 18.30
N ASP A 125 11.50 -5.17 18.95
CA ASP A 125 10.64 -6.06 19.72
C ASP A 125 9.22 -5.46 19.84
N SER A 126 8.32 -6.17 20.52
CA SER A 126 6.95 -5.72 20.72
C SER A 126 6.83 -4.44 21.55
N ALA A 127 7.76 -4.20 22.47
CA ALA A 127 7.76 -2.98 23.30
C ALA A 127 8.16 -1.76 22.45
N ASP A 128 9.16 -1.88 21.58
CA ASP A 128 9.54 -0.84 20.62
C ASP A 128 8.39 -0.57 19.64
N MET A 129 7.68 -1.62 19.17
CA MET A 129 6.50 -1.44 18.31
C MET A 129 5.37 -0.72 19.05
N SER A 130 5.08 -1.12 20.28
CA SER A 130 4.05 -0.48 21.09
C SER A 130 4.37 1.01 21.32
N HIS A 131 5.63 1.32 21.62
CA HIS A 131 6.08 2.71 21.79
C HIS A 131 5.85 3.55 20.53
N LYS A 132 6.15 3.01 19.35
CA LYS A 132 5.93 3.71 18.07
C LYS A 132 4.44 3.94 17.80
N LEU A 133 3.61 2.94 18.08
CA LEU A 133 2.16 3.06 17.94
C LEU A 133 1.56 4.05 18.95
N ASP A 134 2.07 4.08 20.18
CA ASP A 134 1.67 5.07 21.20
C ASP A 134 2.01 6.49 20.77
N ALA A 135 3.22 6.70 20.27
CA ALA A 135 3.65 8.01 19.78
C ALA A 135 2.79 8.50 18.63
N GLU A 136 2.45 7.61 17.68
CA GLU A 136 1.54 7.94 16.58
C GLU A 136 0.13 8.27 17.09
N ALA A 137 -0.45 7.47 17.96
CA ALA A 137 -1.77 7.69 18.53
C ALA A 137 -1.84 9.03 19.30
N GLN A 138 -0.78 9.39 20.03
CA GLN A 138 -0.68 10.70 20.70
C GLN A 138 -0.64 11.85 19.68
N ARG A 139 0.13 11.73 18.60
CA ARG A 139 0.14 12.74 17.53
C ARG A 139 -1.23 12.92 16.89
N LEU A 140 -1.96 11.83 16.63
CA LEU A 140 -3.32 11.90 16.08
C LEU A 140 -4.28 12.59 17.05
N ARG A 141 -4.19 12.31 18.35
CA ARG A 141 -4.94 13.03 19.36
C ARG A 141 -4.63 14.54 19.35
N GLN A 142 -3.35 14.90 19.27
CA GLN A 142 -2.92 16.31 19.19
C GLN A 142 -3.49 16.97 17.94
N LEU A 143 -3.40 16.32 16.78
CA LEU A 143 -3.98 16.79 15.53
C LEU A 143 -5.49 16.97 15.63
N LYS A 144 -6.21 15.96 16.15
CA LYS A 144 -7.66 16.03 16.36
C LYS A 144 -8.02 17.27 17.19
N SER A 145 -7.33 17.51 18.31
CA SER A 145 -7.61 18.66 19.19
C SER A 145 -7.38 20.02 18.52
N ILE A 146 -6.53 20.07 17.49
CA ILE A 146 -6.27 21.30 16.71
C ILE A 146 -7.30 21.45 15.57
N LEU A 147 -7.67 20.35 14.93
CA LEU A 147 -8.48 20.35 13.71
C LEU A 147 -9.99 20.37 13.98
N ASP A 148 -10.48 19.67 15.02
CA ASP A 148 -11.92 19.63 15.36
C ASP A 148 -12.55 21.01 15.56
N PRO A 149 -11.92 21.97 16.28
CA PRO A 149 -12.45 23.32 16.41
C PRO A 149 -12.58 24.07 15.07
N LEU A 150 -11.85 23.63 14.05
CA LEU A 150 -11.93 24.16 12.69
C LEU A 150 -13.01 23.45 11.85
N GLY A 151 -13.68 22.42 12.40
CA GLY A 151 -14.63 21.56 11.67
C GLY A 151 -13.95 20.70 10.62
N ILE A 152 -12.75 20.20 10.94
CA ILE A 152 -11.99 19.23 10.15
C ILE A 152 -11.87 17.97 10.99
N HIS A 153 -12.49 16.90 10.55
CA HIS A 153 -12.56 15.65 11.29
C HIS A 153 -11.49 14.67 10.81
N LEU A 154 -10.51 14.39 11.67
CA LEU A 154 -9.46 13.39 11.45
C LEU A 154 -9.89 12.08 12.09
N PHE A 155 -9.89 11.00 11.33
CA PHE A 155 -10.21 9.67 11.84
C PHE A 155 -9.37 8.57 11.19
N VAL A 156 -9.32 7.42 11.86
CA VAL A 156 -8.64 6.22 11.39
C VAL A 156 -9.67 5.17 10.96
N ALA A 157 -9.49 4.58 9.78
CA ALA A 157 -10.25 3.44 9.31
C ALA A 157 -9.32 2.21 9.26
N ILE A 158 -9.48 1.27 10.18
CA ILE A 158 -8.73 0.00 10.16
C ILE A 158 -9.50 -0.98 9.28
N LEU A 159 -8.88 -1.33 8.16
CA LEU A 159 -9.46 -2.24 7.19
C LEU A 159 -9.12 -3.69 7.53
N PRO A 160 -10.05 -4.64 7.31
CA PRO A 160 -9.81 -6.03 7.65
C PRO A 160 -8.76 -6.66 6.75
N GLY A 161 -7.91 -7.51 7.32
CA GLY A 161 -7.06 -8.40 6.56
C GLY A 161 -7.74 -9.74 6.30
N LYS A 162 -7.43 -10.36 5.16
CA LYS A 162 -7.95 -11.67 4.79
C LYS A 162 -7.63 -12.73 5.83
N GLU A 163 -6.45 -12.68 6.41
CA GLU A 163 -5.95 -13.57 7.45
C GLU A 163 -6.79 -13.53 8.72
N THR A 164 -7.36 -12.37 9.04
CA THR A 164 -8.21 -12.20 10.23
C THR A 164 -9.63 -12.71 9.97
N VAL A 165 -10.18 -12.42 8.80
CA VAL A 165 -11.58 -12.76 8.46
C VAL A 165 -11.72 -14.22 8.03
N CYS A 166 -10.73 -14.75 7.31
CA CYS A 166 -10.72 -16.11 6.75
C CYS A 166 -9.69 -17.00 7.46
N ALA A 167 -9.53 -16.84 8.78
CA ALA A 167 -8.54 -17.55 9.59
C ALA A 167 -8.68 -19.08 9.52
N GLU A 168 -9.88 -19.60 9.31
CA GLU A 168 -10.18 -21.02 9.14
C GLU A 168 -9.52 -21.64 7.91
N HIS A 169 -9.19 -20.83 6.91
CA HIS A 169 -8.49 -21.23 5.69
C HIS A 169 -6.98 -21.02 5.75
N MET A 170 -6.45 -20.52 6.86
CA MET A 170 -5.00 -20.35 7.01
C MET A 170 -4.29 -21.71 7.02
N PRO A 171 -3.14 -21.85 6.37
CA PRO A 171 -2.37 -23.09 6.41
C PRO A 171 -1.94 -23.44 7.83
N LYS A 172 -2.25 -24.65 8.28
CA LYS A 172 -2.00 -25.10 9.67
C LYS A 172 -0.53 -25.33 10.01
N ASN A 173 0.32 -25.53 9.01
CA ASN A 173 1.74 -25.90 9.16
C ASN A 173 2.63 -24.90 8.42
N THR A 174 2.51 -23.61 8.72
CA THR A 174 3.39 -22.61 8.15
C THR A 174 4.68 -22.59 8.97
N GLU A 175 5.81 -23.00 8.39
CA GLU A 175 7.12 -23.03 9.06
C GLU A 175 7.44 -21.67 9.72
N GLY A 176 7.77 -21.70 11.01
CA GLY A 176 8.12 -20.50 11.77
C GLY A 176 6.96 -19.77 12.45
N PHE A 177 5.71 -20.22 12.27
CA PHE A 177 4.53 -19.64 12.91
C PHE A 177 3.93 -20.64 13.91
N CYS A 178 3.99 -20.31 15.21
CA CYS A 178 3.58 -21.23 16.26
C CYS A 178 2.20 -20.90 16.83
N GLU A 179 2.04 -19.73 17.46
CA GLU A 179 0.82 -19.33 18.13
C GLU A 179 0.50 -17.88 17.79
N LYS A 180 -0.79 -17.54 17.74
CA LYS A 180 -1.23 -16.16 17.55
C LYS A 180 -0.76 -15.31 18.73
N GLN A 181 0.07 -14.34 18.42
CA GLN A 181 0.58 -13.38 19.39
C GLN A 181 -0.16 -12.03 19.26
N PHE A 182 0.35 -11.03 19.95
CA PHE A 182 -0.04 -9.64 19.84
C PHE A 182 0.11 -9.13 18.38
N THR A 183 -0.93 -8.46 17.88
CA THR A 183 -0.88 -7.77 16.60
C THR A 183 -0.84 -6.26 16.79
N ALA A 184 -0.15 -5.57 15.89
CA ALA A 184 -0.11 -4.11 15.92
C ALA A 184 -1.50 -3.50 15.77
N ALA A 185 -2.35 -4.11 14.93
CA ALA A 185 -3.70 -3.64 14.70
C ALA A 185 -4.60 -3.70 15.96
N ASP A 186 -4.47 -4.75 16.78
CA ASP A 186 -5.23 -4.88 18.03
C ASP A 186 -4.76 -3.86 19.08
N TYR A 187 -3.44 -3.70 19.21
CA TYR A 187 -2.87 -2.71 20.14
C TYR A 187 -3.25 -1.28 19.72
N TYR A 188 -3.07 -0.96 18.45
CA TYR A 188 -3.30 0.39 17.96
C TYR A 188 -4.77 0.79 18.04
N SER A 189 -5.69 -0.11 17.65
CA SER A 189 -7.14 0.11 17.80
C SER A 189 -7.51 0.45 19.23
N LYS A 190 -7.05 -0.36 20.19
CA LYS A 190 -7.29 -0.11 21.62
C LYS A 190 -6.71 1.23 22.06
N ARG A 191 -5.50 1.57 21.61
CA ARG A 191 -4.82 2.79 21.99
C ARG A 191 -5.50 4.04 21.45
N LEU A 192 -6.01 3.98 20.21
CA LEU A 192 -6.80 5.07 19.62
C LEU A 192 -8.11 5.29 20.39
N GLU A 193 -8.81 4.21 20.77
CA GLU A 193 -10.03 4.28 21.60
C GLU A 193 -9.74 4.92 22.97
N GLU A 194 -8.65 4.52 23.66
CA GLU A 194 -8.23 5.08 24.95
C GLU A 194 -7.90 6.58 24.89
N LEU A 195 -7.43 7.06 23.74
CA LEU A 195 -7.05 8.45 23.51
C LEU A 195 -8.16 9.30 22.86
N ASP A 196 -9.37 8.74 22.70
CA ASP A 196 -10.52 9.42 22.08
C ASP A 196 -10.20 9.92 20.65
N VAL A 197 -9.45 9.14 19.89
CA VAL A 197 -9.24 9.36 18.46
C VAL A 197 -10.35 8.66 17.68
N ASP A 198 -11.00 9.39 16.77
CA ASP A 198 -12.09 8.84 15.96
C ASP A 198 -11.62 7.64 15.15
N LEU A 199 -12.32 6.50 15.30
CA LEU A 199 -11.91 5.21 14.74
C LEU A 199 -13.11 4.46 14.17
N VAL A 200 -12.93 3.87 12.98
CA VAL A 200 -13.80 2.84 12.42
C VAL A 200 -12.98 1.55 12.24
N ASP A 201 -13.28 0.53 13.02
CA ASP A 201 -12.60 -0.77 12.93
C ASP A 201 -13.47 -1.78 12.19
N PHE A 202 -13.27 -1.91 10.89
CA PHE A 202 -14.01 -2.84 10.04
C PHE A 202 -13.65 -4.31 10.25
N ARG A 203 -12.56 -4.63 10.96
CA ARG A 203 -12.17 -6.01 11.27
C ARG A 203 -13.23 -6.71 12.12
N LYS A 204 -13.69 -6.02 13.19
CA LYS A 204 -14.72 -6.55 14.11
C LYS A 204 -16.04 -6.79 13.35
N TRP A 205 -16.42 -5.85 12.50
CA TRP A 205 -17.64 -5.97 11.71
C TRP A 205 -17.57 -7.13 10.71
N PHE A 206 -16.48 -7.29 9.96
CA PHE A 206 -16.32 -8.38 8.99
C PHE A 206 -16.38 -9.76 9.65
N VAL A 207 -15.74 -9.94 10.81
CA VAL A 207 -15.79 -11.20 11.57
C VAL A 207 -17.22 -11.50 12.02
N GLN A 208 -18.01 -10.49 12.39
CA GLN A 208 -19.42 -10.67 12.80
C GLN A 208 -20.34 -11.06 11.64
N ILE A 209 -20.13 -10.47 10.46
CA ILE A 209 -21.03 -10.67 9.33
C ILE A 209 -20.64 -11.82 8.40
N LYS A 210 -19.41 -12.32 8.44
CA LYS A 210 -18.89 -13.30 7.45
C LYS A 210 -19.76 -14.54 7.28
N ASP A 211 -20.42 -14.99 8.36
CA ASP A 211 -21.28 -16.17 8.36
C ASP A 211 -22.77 -15.84 8.15
N THR A 212 -23.09 -14.57 7.97
CA THR A 212 -24.48 -14.08 7.80
C THR A 212 -24.78 -13.62 6.37
N VAL A 213 -23.76 -13.50 5.53
CA VAL A 213 -23.89 -13.08 4.13
C VAL A 213 -23.66 -14.25 3.18
N ASP A 214 -24.42 -14.29 2.07
CA ASP A 214 -24.37 -15.36 1.08
C ASP A 214 -23.26 -15.19 0.02
N TYR A 215 -22.27 -14.34 0.30
CA TYR A 215 -21.15 -14.05 -0.61
C TYR A 215 -19.85 -13.90 0.17
N PRO A 216 -18.69 -14.23 -0.46
CA PRO A 216 -17.41 -14.10 0.23
C PRO A 216 -17.03 -12.64 0.43
N LEU A 217 -16.65 -12.30 1.68
CA LEU A 217 -16.10 -10.96 2.00
C LEU A 217 -14.67 -10.79 1.45
N PHE A 218 -13.94 -11.90 1.35
CA PHE A 218 -12.65 -11.97 0.68
C PHE A 218 -12.68 -13.03 -0.43
N PRO A 219 -12.12 -12.72 -1.61
CA PRO A 219 -12.00 -13.71 -2.67
C PRO A 219 -10.94 -14.77 -2.30
N GLN A 220 -11.20 -16.02 -2.68
CA GLN A 220 -10.29 -17.14 -2.39
C GLN A 220 -8.89 -16.91 -2.96
N THR A 221 -8.78 -16.31 -4.14
CA THR A 221 -7.54 -16.16 -4.90
C THR A 221 -7.05 -14.72 -5.04
N GLY A 222 -7.60 -13.78 -4.26
CA GLY A 222 -7.16 -12.40 -4.14
C GLY A 222 -6.67 -12.07 -2.74
N THR A 223 -5.90 -10.98 -2.59
CA THR A 223 -5.45 -10.47 -1.30
C THR A 223 -6.40 -9.43 -0.73
N HIS A 224 -7.00 -8.61 -1.60
CA HIS A 224 -7.91 -7.56 -1.20
C HIS A 224 -9.30 -8.12 -0.85
N TRP A 225 -10.07 -7.35 -0.08
CA TRP A 225 -11.50 -7.64 0.11
C TRP A 225 -12.24 -7.72 -1.23
N SER A 226 -13.36 -8.43 -1.26
CA SER A 226 -14.16 -8.54 -2.49
C SER A 226 -14.75 -7.18 -2.87
N ASN A 227 -15.01 -6.99 -4.18
CA ASN A 227 -15.63 -5.76 -4.66
C ASN A 227 -17.00 -5.51 -4.00
N LEU A 228 -17.77 -6.56 -3.74
CA LEU A 228 -19.05 -6.42 -3.04
C LEU A 228 -18.86 -6.00 -1.58
N ALA A 229 -17.88 -6.56 -0.89
CA ALA A 229 -17.54 -6.14 0.48
C ALA A 229 -17.09 -4.67 0.52
N ALA A 230 -16.25 -4.25 -0.42
CA ALA A 230 -15.81 -2.86 -0.53
C ALA A 230 -16.99 -1.88 -0.77
N LEU A 231 -18.02 -2.31 -1.50
CA LEU A 231 -19.24 -1.53 -1.72
C LEU A 231 -20.02 -1.32 -0.42
N HIS A 232 -20.18 -2.37 0.39
CA HIS A 232 -20.82 -2.26 1.71
C HIS A 232 -20.01 -1.42 2.70
N VAL A 233 -18.67 -1.51 2.65
CA VAL A 233 -17.81 -0.63 3.47
C VAL A 233 -17.97 0.83 3.05
N ALA A 234 -18.03 1.11 1.75
CA ALA A 234 -18.25 2.46 1.26
C ALA A 234 -19.57 3.05 1.77
N ASP A 235 -20.67 2.27 1.73
CA ASP A 235 -21.96 2.66 2.27
C ASP A 235 -21.90 2.94 3.78
N SER A 236 -21.35 1.99 4.54
CA SER A 236 -21.17 2.15 6.00
C SER A 236 -20.31 3.37 6.36
N LEU A 237 -19.26 3.64 5.57
CA LEU A 237 -18.38 4.76 5.79
C LEU A 237 -19.07 6.11 5.51
N LEU A 238 -19.93 6.19 4.49
CA LEU A 238 -20.74 7.40 4.25
C LEU A 238 -21.62 7.72 5.45
N HIS A 239 -22.34 6.73 6.01
CA HIS A 239 -23.16 6.93 7.20
C HIS A 239 -22.33 7.34 8.42
N TYR A 240 -21.13 6.79 8.59
CA TYR A 240 -20.22 7.21 9.64
C TYR A 240 -19.80 8.69 9.47
N LEU A 241 -19.46 9.09 8.26
CA LEU A 241 -19.08 10.47 7.96
C LEU A 241 -20.23 11.48 8.17
N GLU A 242 -21.46 11.07 7.89
CA GLU A 242 -22.65 11.88 8.20
C GLU A 242 -22.77 12.16 9.70
N GLN A 243 -22.60 11.13 10.51
CA GLN A 243 -22.65 11.25 11.97
C GLN A 243 -21.47 12.09 12.49
N LEU A 244 -20.25 11.83 12.01
CA LEU A 244 -19.04 12.52 12.43
C LEU A 244 -19.08 14.01 12.06
N GLY A 245 -19.53 14.34 10.86
CA GLY A 245 -19.58 15.70 10.35
C GLY A 245 -20.88 16.46 10.62
N GLY A 246 -21.91 15.78 11.15
CA GLY A 246 -23.22 16.38 11.37
C GLY A 246 -23.88 16.90 10.07
N MET A 247 -23.68 16.20 8.95
CA MET A 247 -24.15 16.63 7.64
C MET A 247 -24.76 15.47 6.86
N ASN A 248 -25.71 15.75 5.97
CA ASN A 248 -26.28 14.77 5.06
C ASN A 248 -25.37 14.62 3.83
N LEU A 249 -24.96 13.40 3.47
CA LEU A 249 -24.20 13.07 2.26
C LEU A 249 -25.13 12.42 1.21
N LEU A 250 -24.57 12.06 0.06
CA LEU A 250 -25.31 11.26 -0.90
C LEU A 250 -25.45 9.82 -0.43
N ASP A 251 -26.67 9.33 -0.40
CA ASP A 251 -26.98 7.92 -0.14
C ASP A 251 -26.49 7.01 -1.25
N LEU A 252 -25.75 5.96 -0.89
CA LEU A 252 -25.37 4.88 -1.78
C LEU A 252 -26.40 3.74 -1.69
N LYS A 253 -27.04 3.40 -2.79
CA LYS A 253 -27.99 2.27 -2.84
C LYS A 253 -27.40 1.11 -3.57
N ILE A 254 -27.31 -0.04 -2.91
CA ILE A 254 -26.82 -1.30 -3.45
C ILE A 254 -28.00 -2.05 -4.08
N GLY A 255 -27.85 -2.41 -5.34
CA GLY A 255 -28.86 -3.09 -6.12
C GLY A 255 -28.70 -4.62 -6.14
N SER A 256 -29.13 -5.23 -7.24
CA SER A 256 -29.08 -6.69 -7.37
C SER A 256 -27.65 -7.22 -7.39
N ILE A 257 -27.44 -8.30 -6.63
CA ILE A 257 -26.17 -9.02 -6.58
C ILE A 257 -26.14 -10.08 -7.68
N TYR A 258 -24.99 -10.22 -8.36
CA TYR A 258 -24.79 -11.19 -9.44
C TYR A 258 -23.37 -11.74 -9.42
N GLN A 259 -23.23 -12.99 -9.89
CA GLN A 259 -21.94 -13.65 -9.93
C GLN A 259 -21.05 -13.09 -11.04
N ARG A 260 -19.89 -12.55 -10.67
CA ARG A 260 -18.85 -12.08 -11.59
C ARG A 260 -17.51 -11.94 -10.87
N THR A 261 -16.44 -12.39 -11.50
CA THR A 261 -15.08 -12.14 -11.07
C THR A 261 -14.50 -10.98 -11.87
N VAL A 262 -13.99 -9.97 -11.18
CA VAL A 262 -13.28 -8.83 -11.78
C VAL A 262 -11.99 -8.59 -10.99
N LYS A 263 -11.03 -7.86 -11.57
CA LYS A 263 -9.88 -7.42 -10.80
C LYS A 263 -10.34 -6.47 -9.67
N PRO A 264 -9.79 -6.57 -8.44
CA PRO A 264 -8.65 -7.42 -8.02
C PRO A 264 -9.04 -8.77 -7.40
N ASP A 265 -10.27 -9.29 -7.55
CA ASP A 265 -10.72 -10.53 -6.88
C ASP A 265 -9.81 -11.76 -7.12
N ASN A 266 -8.92 -11.70 -8.08
CA ASN A 266 -7.97 -12.78 -8.40
C ASN A 266 -6.53 -12.25 -8.59
N ASP A 267 -6.16 -11.21 -7.87
CA ASP A 267 -4.86 -10.58 -8.03
C ASP A 267 -3.69 -11.52 -7.70
N LEU A 268 -3.76 -12.30 -6.62
CA LEU A 268 -2.72 -13.28 -6.28
C LEU A 268 -2.61 -14.40 -7.30
N GLU A 269 -3.75 -14.95 -7.74
CA GLU A 269 -3.75 -15.96 -8.80
C GLU A 269 -3.14 -15.42 -10.10
N SER A 270 -3.48 -14.19 -10.44
CA SER A 270 -2.92 -13.52 -11.62
C SER A 270 -1.40 -13.41 -11.57
N LEU A 271 -0.84 -13.13 -10.40
CA LEU A 271 0.63 -13.08 -10.18
C LEU A 271 1.31 -14.44 -10.34
N MET A 272 0.60 -15.54 -10.13
CA MET A 272 1.15 -16.89 -10.34
C MET A 272 1.44 -17.18 -11.82
N ASN A 273 0.84 -16.43 -12.74
CA ASN A 273 1.00 -16.62 -14.18
C ASN A 273 0.80 -18.10 -14.61
N LEU A 274 -0.30 -18.71 -14.19
CA LEU A 274 -0.65 -20.07 -14.57
C LEU A 274 -1.27 -20.13 -15.98
N ILE A 275 -1.24 -21.31 -16.60
CA ILE A 275 -1.96 -21.58 -17.87
C ILE A 275 -3.44 -21.82 -17.58
N TRP A 276 -3.74 -22.62 -16.56
CA TRP A 276 -5.09 -22.96 -16.15
C TRP A 276 -5.43 -22.27 -14.82
N PRO A 277 -6.58 -21.61 -14.73
CA PRO A 277 -7.02 -20.98 -13.51
C PRO A 277 -7.26 -22.01 -12.40
N LEU A 278 -7.11 -21.59 -11.15
CA LEU A 278 -7.41 -22.42 -10.00
C LEU A 278 -8.91 -22.66 -9.87
N LYS A 279 -9.28 -23.85 -9.37
CA LYS A 279 -10.66 -24.09 -8.94
C LYS A 279 -10.90 -23.26 -7.66
N LYS A 280 -11.92 -22.42 -7.68
CA LYS A 280 -12.22 -21.46 -6.62
C LYS A 280 -13.73 -21.22 -6.48
N THR A 281 -14.10 -20.62 -5.34
CA THR A 281 -15.45 -20.14 -5.10
C THR A 281 -15.79 -18.97 -6.02
N PRO A 282 -17.08 -18.77 -6.38
CA PRO A 282 -17.49 -17.63 -7.15
C PRO A 282 -17.30 -16.31 -6.40
N ASN A 283 -16.98 -15.24 -7.14
CA ASN A 283 -17.02 -13.88 -6.65
C ASN A 283 -18.31 -13.19 -7.15
N TYR A 284 -18.69 -12.14 -6.45
CA TYR A 284 -19.94 -11.43 -6.69
C TYR A 284 -19.72 -9.94 -6.82
N LEU A 285 -20.56 -9.30 -7.63
CA LEU A 285 -20.71 -7.87 -7.74
C LEU A 285 -22.15 -7.48 -7.48
N ALA A 286 -22.38 -6.20 -7.25
CA ALA A 286 -23.71 -5.61 -7.26
C ALA A 286 -23.76 -4.39 -8.17
N GLY A 287 -24.93 -4.13 -8.77
CA GLY A 287 -25.24 -2.81 -9.27
C GLY A 287 -25.35 -1.83 -8.10
N TYR A 288 -25.05 -0.57 -8.33
CA TYR A 288 -25.25 0.48 -7.33
C TYR A 288 -25.55 1.82 -8.00
N HIS A 289 -26.12 2.73 -7.23
CA HIS A 289 -26.32 4.12 -7.66
C HIS A 289 -26.33 5.05 -6.44
N TYR A 290 -25.94 6.28 -6.64
CA TYR A 290 -26.12 7.34 -5.66
C TYR A 290 -27.52 7.97 -5.86
N VAL A 291 -28.23 8.17 -4.76
CA VAL A 291 -29.51 8.88 -4.81
C VAL A 291 -29.25 10.34 -5.05
N ASP A 292 -29.92 10.91 -6.06
CA ASP A 292 -29.80 12.34 -6.34
C ASP A 292 -30.58 13.13 -5.29
N ASP A 293 -29.83 13.81 -4.42
CA ASP A 293 -30.37 14.66 -3.36
C ASP A 293 -29.73 16.05 -3.44
N VAL A 294 -30.50 17.03 -3.82
CA VAL A 294 -30.08 18.43 -3.93
C VAL A 294 -29.74 19.07 -2.58
N THR A 295 -30.16 18.46 -1.45
CA THR A 295 -29.85 18.89 -0.10
C THR A 295 -28.58 18.27 0.45
N ALA A 296 -28.06 17.23 -0.21
CA ALA A 296 -26.84 16.57 0.23
C ALA A 296 -25.61 17.47 0.12
N SER A 297 -24.84 17.47 1.17
CA SER A 297 -23.55 18.13 1.20
C SER A 297 -22.53 17.34 0.38
N ARG A 298 -21.60 18.03 -0.25
CA ARG A 298 -20.46 17.42 -0.94
C ARG A 298 -19.15 17.96 -0.35
N PRO A 299 -18.70 17.44 0.79
CA PRO A 299 -17.49 17.90 1.45
C PRO A 299 -16.23 17.55 0.67
N LYS A 300 -15.07 18.06 1.11
CA LYS A 300 -13.76 17.59 0.70
C LYS A 300 -13.28 16.54 1.72
N ILE A 301 -12.86 15.37 1.23
CA ILE A 301 -12.19 14.34 2.00
C ILE A 301 -10.77 14.11 1.46
N ILE A 302 -9.79 14.09 2.35
CA ILE A 302 -8.43 13.63 2.03
C ILE A 302 -8.30 12.23 2.58
N THR A 303 -7.87 11.28 1.74
CA THR A 303 -7.60 9.91 2.18
C THR A 303 -6.11 9.62 2.07
N ILE A 304 -5.50 9.17 3.16
CA ILE A 304 -4.14 8.63 3.20
C ILE A 304 -4.26 7.14 3.50
N GLY A 305 -3.70 6.27 2.66
CA GLY A 305 -3.91 4.85 2.87
C GLY A 305 -3.19 3.93 1.91
N ASP A 306 -3.52 2.65 2.02
CA ASP A 306 -2.95 1.57 1.24
C ASP A 306 -3.84 1.12 0.06
N SER A 307 -3.43 0.04 -0.62
CA SER A 307 -4.09 -0.47 -1.82
C SER A 307 -5.55 -0.91 -1.62
N PHE A 308 -6.03 -1.16 -0.40
CA PHE A 308 -7.41 -1.54 -0.15
C PHE A 308 -8.41 -0.43 -0.51
N TYR A 309 -8.01 0.83 -0.38
CA TYR A 309 -8.87 1.95 -0.75
C TYR A 309 -9.19 2.00 -2.25
N TRP A 310 -8.33 1.44 -3.12
CA TRP A 310 -8.62 1.36 -4.56
C TRP A 310 -9.92 0.62 -4.88
N ASN A 311 -10.25 -0.43 -4.12
CA ASN A 311 -11.50 -1.16 -4.34
C ASN A 311 -12.72 -0.28 -4.08
N MET A 312 -12.72 0.54 -3.03
CA MET A 312 -13.83 1.45 -2.75
C MET A 312 -13.99 2.50 -3.86
N ILE A 313 -12.88 3.10 -4.31
CA ILE A 313 -12.91 4.09 -5.39
C ILE A 313 -13.38 3.45 -6.70
N ASN A 314 -12.82 2.31 -7.07
CA ASN A 314 -13.07 1.71 -8.38
C ASN A 314 -14.42 0.98 -8.44
N THR A 315 -14.87 0.38 -7.35
CA THR A 315 -16.09 -0.43 -7.29
C THR A 315 -17.30 0.41 -6.88
N ALA A 316 -17.17 1.21 -5.83
CA ALA A 316 -18.29 1.98 -5.28
C ALA A 316 -18.33 3.43 -5.79
N SER A 317 -17.37 3.83 -6.62
CA SER A 317 -17.21 5.25 -7.01
C SER A 317 -17.31 6.19 -5.80
N PHE A 318 -16.69 5.79 -4.69
CA PHE A 318 -16.82 6.45 -3.37
C PHE A 318 -16.60 7.96 -3.45
N GLY A 319 -15.72 8.40 -4.35
CA GLY A 319 -15.48 9.82 -4.63
C GLY A 319 -16.72 10.62 -5.10
N THR A 320 -17.78 9.95 -5.58
CA THR A 320 -19.00 10.63 -6.07
C THR A 320 -19.71 11.42 -4.96
N ALA A 321 -19.59 10.97 -3.69
CA ALA A 321 -20.20 11.66 -2.55
C ALA A 321 -19.48 12.97 -2.18
N PHE A 322 -18.35 13.27 -2.78
CA PHE A 322 -17.49 14.40 -2.41
C PHE A 322 -17.26 15.34 -3.59
N ARG A 323 -17.09 16.65 -3.31
CA ARG A 323 -16.68 17.63 -4.32
C ARG A 323 -15.20 17.50 -4.69
N CYS A 324 -14.38 16.97 -3.76
CA CYS A 324 -12.95 16.79 -3.89
C CYS A 324 -12.52 15.65 -2.96
N PHE A 325 -11.78 14.68 -3.50
CA PHE A 325 -11.43 13.44 -2.79
C PHE A 325 -10.00 12.98 -3.14
N PRO A 326 -8.96 13.82 -2.91
CA PRO A 326 -7.60 13.41 -3.16
C PRO A 326 -7.24 12.17 -2.34
N TYR A 327 -6.57 11.23 -2.99
CA TYR A 327 -6.03 10.04 -2.38
C TYR A 327 -4.51 10.10 -2.39
N TRP A 328 -3.90 10.10 -1.22
CA TRP A 328 -2.46 10.13 -1.02
C TRP A 328 -1.98 8.73 -0.68
N TYR A 329 -1.63 7.98 -1.72
CA TYR A 329 -1.21 6.59 -1.61
C TYR A 329 0.10 6.48 -0.84
N TYR A 330 0.06 5.83 0.33
CA TYR A 330 1.16 5.76 1.31
C TYR A 330 1.80 7.11 1.60
N PHE A 331 1.03 8.18 1.58
CA PHE A 331 1.52 9.55 1.77
C PHE A 331 2.70 9.93 0.86
N SER A 332 2.81 9.28 -0.28
CA SER A 332 3.89 9.49 -1.25
C SER A 332 3.42 10.14 -2.54
N THR A 333 2.32 9.64 -3.10
CA THR A 333 1.82 10.04 -4.41
C THR A 333 0.34 10.38 -4.34
N THR A 334 -0.06 11.49 -5.04
CA THR A 334 -1.46 11.90 -5.10
C THR A 334 -2.17 11.29 -6.29
N TYR A 335 -3.45 10.95 -6.10
CA TYR A 335 -4.38 10.52 -7.13
C TYR A 335 -5.69 11.28 -6.96
N PHE A 336 -6.44 11.44 -8.05
CA PHE A 336 -7.72 12.15 -8.14
C PHE A 336 -7.66 13.63 -7.77
N ASN A 337 -8.38 14.43 -8.50
CA ASN A 337 -8.48 15.90 -8.36
C ASN A 337 -7.18 16.69 -8.56
N TYR A 338 -6.04 16.02 -8.72
CA TYR A 338 -4.73 16.61 -9.01
C TYR A 338 -4.03 15.85 -10.13
N PRO A 339 -3.08 16.50 -10.83
CA PRO A 339 -2.09 15.77 -11.61
C PRO A 339 -1.37 14.75 -10.72
N TYR A 340 -0.95 13.64 -11.29
CA TYR A 340 -0.08 12.68 -10.61
C TYR A 340 1.22 13.38 -10.21
N GLN A 341 1.45 13.52 -8.90
CA GLN A 341 2.62 14.19 -8.35
C GLN A 341 2.98 13.64 -6.97
N ASN A 342 4.14 14.01 -6.47
CA ASN A 342 4.58 13.63 -5.15
C ASN A 342 3.85 14.49 -4.09
N VAL A 343 3.39 13.87 -3.00
CA VAL A 343 2.75 14.59 -1.88
C VAL A 343 3.69 15.61 -1.25
N SER A 344 5.01 15.40 -1.31
CA SER A 344 6.01 16.36 -0.80
C SER A 344 5.99 17.72 -1.52
N GLU A 345 5.42 17.77 -2.72
CA GLU A 345 5.31 19.00 -3.54
C GLU A 345 4.04 19.81 -3.24
N LEU A 346 3.13 19.26 -2.41
CA LEU A 346 1.89 19.94 -2.03
C LEU A 346 2.12 20.93 -0.89
N ASP A 347 1.34 22.01 -0.90
CA ASP A 347 1.11 22.80 0.30
C ASP A 347 0.17 22.05 1.25
N LEU A 348 0.78 21.26 2.15
CA LEU A 348 0.05 20.38 3.05
C LEU A 348 -0.95 21.12 3.93
N LEU A 349 -0.57 22.29 4.46
CA LEU A 349 -1.47 23.10 5.28
C LEU A 349 -2.69 23.58 4.49
N ALA A 350 -2.50 24.11 3.28
CA ALA A 350 -3.59 24.56 2.44
C ALA A 350 -4.56 23.42 2.11
N GLU A 351 -4.01 22.23 1.79
CA GLU A 351 -4.80 21.04 1.49
C GLU A 351 -5.64 20.60 2.69
N VAL A 352 -5.00 20.44 3.85
CA VAL A 352 -5.64 20.01 5.09
C VAL A 352 -6.68 21.03 5.56
N LEU A 353 -6.31 22.31 5.62
CA LEU A 353 -7.19 23.36 6.13
C LEU A 353 -8.38 23.66 5.21
N SER A 354 -8.34 23.24 3.94
CA SER A 354 -9.49 23.29 3.02
C SER A 354 -10.38 22.07 3.07
N SER A 355 -10.02 21.00 3.82
CA SER A 355 -10.79 19.77 3.93
C SER A 355 -11.88 19.83 5.00
N ASN A 356 -12.79 18.86 4.93
CA ASN A 356 -13.80 18.59 5.97
C ASN A 356 -13.44 17.30 6.72
N PHE A 357 -12.90 16.31 5.98
CA PHE A 357 -12.51 15.03 6.53
C PHE A 357 -11.09 14.67 6.11
N ILE A 358 -10.38 14.01 7.03
CA ILE A 358 -9.08 13.37 6.79
C ILE A 358 -9.20 11.94 7.28
N MET A 359 -9.08 10.99 6.37
CA MET A 359 -9.15 9.57 6.65
C MET A 359 -7.79 8.92 6.53
N LEU A 360 -7.32 8.29 7.60
CA LEU A 360 -6.18 7.37 7.56
C LEU A 360 -6.71 5.95 7.38
N SER A 361 -6.51 5.36 6.21
CA SER A 361 -7.15 4.10 5.78
C SER A 361 -6.13 3.02 5.53
N TYR A 362 -5.92 2.12 6.50
CA TYR A 362 -4.90 1.08 6.44
C TYR A 362 -5.45 -0.30 6.77
N SER A 363 -5.04 -1.29 5.98
CA SER A 363 -5.29 -2.70 6.30
C SER A 363 -4.40 -3.16 7.46
N THR A 364 -4.77 -4.27 8.11
CA THR A 364 -3.99 -4.88 9.19
C THR A 364 -2.51 -5.07 8.80
N ALA A 365 -2.26 -5.49 7.57
CA ALA A 365 -0.92 -5.77 7.08
C ALA A 365 -0.04 -4.53 6.89
N THR A 366 -0.62 -3.33 6.77
CA THR A 366 0.10 -2.09 6.49
C THR A 366 0.09 -1.09 7.64
N ILE A 367 -0.66 -1.37 8.70
CA ILE A 367 -0.82 -0.49 9.87
C ILE A 367 0.50 -0.14 10.57
N TYR A 368 1.54 -0.96 10.39
CA TYR A 368 2.89 -0.70 10.91
C TYR A 368 3.55 0.55 10.34
N GLY A 369 3.13 0.98 9.15
CA GLY A 369 3.53 2.26 8.56
C GLY A 369 2.83 3.46 9.19
N MET A 370 1.83 3.20 10.03
CA MET A 370 1.02 4.24 10.68
C MET A 370 0.51 5.25 9.66
N SER A 371 0.67 6.56 9.87
CA SER A 371 0.30 7.57 8.87
C SER A 371 1.33 7.80 7.76
N ASN A 372 2.39 6.97 7.68
CA ASN A 372 3.52 7.14 6.74
C ASN A 372 4.19 8.53 6.81
N GLY A 373 4.26 9.13 8.00
CA GLY A 373 4.85 10.42 8.23
C GLY A 373 3.90 11.61 8.09
N PHE A 374 2.61 11.38 7.79
CA PHE A 374 1.62 12.44 7.68
C PHE A 374 1.42 13.19 9.01
N SER A 375 1.24 12.46 10.11
CA SER A 375 0.99 13.04 11.43
C SER A 375 2.14 13.92 11.88
N GLU A 376 3.37 13.45 11.70
CA GLU A 376 4.58 14.18 12.04
C GLU A 376 4.71 15.45 11.20
N ARG A 377 4.63 15.31 9.87
CA ARG A 377 4.77 16.45 8.97
C ARG A 377 3.71 17.49 9.23
N LEU A 378 2.45 17.07 9.42
CA LEU A 378 1.37 18.02 9.67
C LEU A 378 1.55 18.77 11.00
N LEU A 379 1.92 18.08 12.09
CA LEU A 379 2.21 18.74 13.36
C LEU A 379 3.35 19.74 13.25
N LEU A 380 4.42 19.40 12.53
CA LEU A 380 5.53 20.32 12.29
C LEU A 380 5.05 21.58 11.57
N GLU A 381 4.33 21.45 10.46
CA GLU A 381 3.85 22.60 9.67
C GLU A 381 2.78 23.43 10.40
N LEU A 382 2.02 22.82 11.31
CA LEU A 382 1.06 23.53 12.16
C LEU A 382 1.75 24.41 13.22
N CYS A 383 2.91 23.97 13.72
CA CYS A 383 3.56 24.56 14.88
C CYS A 383 4.80 25.43 14.54
N TYR A 384 5.52 25.09 13.47
CA TYR A 384 6.81 25.71 13.12
C TYR A 384 6.78 26.33 11.73
N GLU A 385 7.62 27.35 11.52
CA GLU A 385 7.87 27.88 10.18
C GLU A 385 8.73 26.93 9.36
N ASN A 386 8.59 26.94 8.03
CA ASN A 386 9.34 26.03 7.16
C ASN A 386 10.86 26.18 7.33
N GLU A 387 11.35 27.42 7.48
CA GLU A 387 12.78 27.69 7.70
C GLU A 387 13.30 27.05 9.00
N GLU A 388 12.47 27.02 10.06
CA GLU A 388 12.83 26.35 11.32
C GLU A 388 12.87 24.83 11.15
N ILE A 389 11.87 24.28 10.43
CA ILE A 389 11.81 22.85 10.12
C ILE A 389 13.06 22.44 9.34
N ASP A 390 13.36 23.15 8.26
CA ASP A 390 14.51 22.89 7.40
C ASP A 390 15.84 23.02 8.16
N ALA A 391 15.98 24.03 8.99
CA ALA A 391 17.18 24.21 9.80
C ALA A 391 17.40 23.04 10.75
N ARG A 392 16.34 22.54 11.42
CA ARG A 392 16.41 21.41 12.36
C ARG A 392 16.66 20.08 11.64
N LEU A 393 15.99 19.85 10.51
CA LEU A 393 16.24 18.67 9.67
C LEU A 393 17.67 18.66 9.14
N ASN A 394 18.23 19.82 8.77
CA ASN A 394 19.64 19.93 8.40
C ASN A 394 20.60 19.65 9.56
N GLN A 395 20.26 19.98 10.81
CA GLN A 395 21.03 19.58 11.98
C GLN A 395 21.08 18.05 12.11
N ILE A 396 19.92 17.36 11.97
CA ILE A 396 19.81 15.91 11.99
C ILE A 396 20.65 15.31 10.85
N ARG A 397 20.50 15.84 9.63
CA ARG A 397 21.29 15.43 8.46
C ARG A 397 22.80 15.49 8.72
N ASN A 398 23.26 16.58 9.27
CA ASN A 398 24.66 16.77 9.57
C ASN A 398 25.14 15.81 10.67
N ALA A 399 24.33 15.53 11.69
CA ALA A 399 24.64 14.56 12.71
C ALA A 399 24.80 13.14 12.11
N ILE A 400 23.86 12.72 11.27
CA ILE A 400 23.91 11.42 10.56
C ILE A 400 25.13 11.33 9.67
N LEU A 401 25.42 12.39 8.89
CA LEU A 401 26.59 12.42 8.01
C LEU A 401 27.92 12.46 8.75
N SER A 402 27.95 12.87 10.01
CA SER A 402 29.13 12.81 10.88
C SER A 402 29.34 11.43 11.51
N ASP A 403 28.30 10.57 11.54
CA ASP A 403 28.39 9.22 12.07
C ASP A 403 29.21 8.30 11.13
N THR A 404 30.35 7.84 11.61
CA THR A 404 31.23 6.95 10.85
C THR A 404 30.59 5.58 10.59
N ALA A 405 29.85 5.03 11.58
CA ALA A 405 29.20 3.75 11.44
C ALA A 405 28.08 3.79 10.38
N TRP A 406 27.38 4.91 10.26
CA TRP A 406 26.41 5.11 9.19
C TRP A 406 27.08 5.21 7.82
N LYS A 407 28.17 5.98 7.71
CA LYS A 407 28.96 6.09 6.48
C LYS A 407 29.51 4.74 6.01
N ASP A 408 29.97 3.91 6.90
CA ASP A 408 30.49 2.58 6.59
C ASP A 408 29.38 1.65 6.08
N ARG A 409 28.20 1.68 6.68
CA ARG A 409 27.03 0.94 6.19
C ARG A 409 26.61 1.38 4.79
N VAL A 410 26.56 2.68 4.54
CA VAL A 410 26.15 3.24 3.27
C VAL A 410 27.23 3.09 2.22
N SER A 411 28.52 3.21 2.56
CA SER A 411 29.62 3.04 1.61
C SER A 411 29.71 1.63 1.06
N LEU A 412 29.37 0.61 1.84
CA LEU A 412 29.20 -0.77 1.36
C LEU A 412 28.08 -0.91 0.33
N HIS A 413 27.09 -0.01 0.36
CA HIS A 413 25.94 0.02 -0.57
C HIS A 413 26.00 1.17 -1.60
N ALA A 414 26.77 2.23 -1.37
CA ALA A 414 26.92 3.44 -2.22
C ALA A 414 27.48 3.17 -3.62
N TRP A 415 28.02 2.02 -3.82
CA TRP A 415 28.35 1.40 -5.09
C TRP A 415 27.17 1.35 -6.08
N ARG A 416 25.94 1.50 -5.59
CA ARG A 416 24.69 1.34 -6.35
C ARG A 416 23.96 2.63 -6.67
N LYS A 417 24.64 3.73 -6.97
CA LYS A 417 24.10 4.99 -7.53
C LYS A 417 23.76 6.07 -6.47
N GLU A 418 24.17 7.30 -6.78
CA GLU A 418 23.88 8.54 -6.06
C GLU A 418 22.41 8.70 -5.61
N ARG A 419 21.45 8.17 -6.39
CA ARG A 419 20.02 8.18 -6.06
C ARG A 419 19.61 7.30 -4.88
N LEU A 420 20.34 6.23 -4.57
CA LEU A 420 20.07 5.39 -3.41
C LEU A 420 20.58 6.07 -2.13
N PHE A 421 21.73 6.70 -2.21
CA PHE A 421 22.30 7.45 -1.10
C PHE A 421 21.35 8.57 -0.61
N GLU A 422 20.79 9.38 -1.51
CA GLU A 422 19.83 10.43 -1.13
C GLU A 422 18.52 9.88 -0.56
N LYS A 423 18.03 8.75 -1.05
CA LYS A 423 16.84 8.09 -0.50
C LYS A 423 17.10 7.50 0.88
N GLU A 424 18.23 6.83 1.07
CA GLU A 424 18.62 6.25 2.34
C GLU A 424 18.89 7.34 3.38
N LEU A 425 19.57 8.42 3.00
CA LEU A 425 19.80 9.57 3.86
C LEU A 425 18.47 10.25 4.27
N THR A 426 17.55 10.43 3.33
CA THR A 426 16.22 10.97 3.62
C THR A 426 15.44 10.07 4.57
N TYR A 427 15.50 8.75 4.36
CA TYR A 427 14.88 7.77 5.25
C TYR A 427 15.48 7.84 6.66
N GLU A 428 16.80 7.85 6.80
CA GLU A 428 17.49 7.93 8.09
C GLU A 428 17.24 9.27 8.81
N ILE A 429 17.18 10.39 8.07
CA ILE A 429 16.82 11.69 8.63
C ILE A 429 15.39 11.63 9.19
N ASN A 430 14.45 11.11 8.44
CA ASN A 430 13.07 11.02 8.88
C ASN A 430 12.94 10.07 10.08
N ALA A 431 13.53 8.88 10.02
CA ALA A 431 13.53 7.92 11.14
C ALA A 431 14.15 8.54 12.41
N THR A 432 15.32 9.17 12.29
CA THR A 432 15.99 9.83 13.43
C THR A 432 15.17 11.01 13.95
N ALA A 433 14.56 11.80 13.06
CA ALA A 433 13.68 12.91 13.47
C ALA A 433 12.43 12.38 14.18
N PHE A 434 11.83 11.29 13.71
CA PHE A 434 10.65 10.71 14.33
C PHE A 434 10.93 10.05 15.66
N ASP A 435 12.04 9.33 15.79
CA ASP A 435 12.48 8.72 17.05
C ASP A 435 12.85 9.78 18.12
N ASN A 436 13.22 11.00 17.68
CA ASN A 436 13.69 12.09 18.55
C ASN A 436 12.93 13.41 18.31
N LEU A 437 11.66 13.33 17.86
CA LEU A 437 10.86 14.50 17.52
C LEU A 437 10.86 15.55 18.65
N GLU A 438 10.69 15.10 19.88
CA GLU A 438 10.71 15.94 21.09
C GLU A 438 12.04 16.68 21.28
N THR A 439 13.16 16.02 20.97
CA THR A 439 14.49 16.61 21.08
C THR A 439 14.70 17.74 20.06
N TYR A 440 14.25 17.52 18.84
CA TYR A 440 14.45 18.51 17.78
C TYR A 440 13.33 19.53 17.65
N PHE A 441 12.13 19.23 18.15
CA PHE A 441 10.95 20.07 18.09
C PHE A 441 10.24 20.16 19.45
N PRO A 442 10.82 20.88 20.43
CA PRO A 442 10.33 20.91 21.82
C PRO A 442 8.88 21.34 21.98
N ALA A 443 8.34 22.17 21.07
CA ALA A 443 6.94 22.60 21.14
C ALA A 443 5.94 21.44 20.91
N LEU A 444 6.41 20.28 20.46
CA LEU A 444 5.57 19.05 20.28
C LEU A 444 5.60 18.13 21.50
N CYS A 445 6.36 18.48 22.57
CA CYS A 445 6.42 17.70 23.81
C CYS A 445 5.13 17.81 24.65
N ASP A 446 4.37 18.89 24.47
CA ASP A 446 3.11 19.08 25.19
C ASP A 446 2.02 18.15 24.64
N SER A 447 1.09 17.77 25.53
CA SER A 447 -0.05 16.93 25.12
C SER A 447 -0.93 17.57 24.03
N ILE A 448 -0.95 18.90 23.98
CA ILE A 448 -1.52 19.70 22.88
C ILE A 448 -0.53 20.84 22.64
N PRO A 449 0.17 20.87 21.49
CA PRO A 449 1.11 21.93 21.17
C PRO A 449 0.41 23.31 21.21
N THR A 450 1.02 24.25 21.91
CA THR A 450 0.49 25.64 22.02
C THR A 450 1.04 26.57 20.95
N GLN A 451 2.26 26.29 20.49
CA GLN A 451 2.89 27.04 19.40
C GLN A 451 2.14 26.84 18.07
N ARG A 452 1.97 27.91 17.32
CA ARG A 452 1.36 27.88 15.97
C ARG A 452 2.23 28.64 14.99
N SER A 453 2.39 28.06 13.78
CA SER A 453 3.08 28.74 12.69
C SER A 453 2.25 29.95 12.19
N LYS A 454 2.91 30.97 11.67
CA LYS A 454 2.25 32.12 11.05
C LYS A 454 1.38 31.70 9.87
N ARG A 455 1.85 30.73 9.09
CA ARG A 455 1.08 30.14 7.98
C ARG A 455 -0.26 29.58 8.45
N PHE A 456 -0.26 28.76 9.51
CA PHE A 456 -1.48 28.23 10.10
C PHE A 456 -2.43 29.34 10.56
N LEU A 457 -1.92 30.37 11.24
CA LEU A 457 -2.74 31.49 11.71
C LEU A 457 -3.37 32.25 10.55
N LEU A 458 -2.62 32.55 9.49
CA LEU A 458 -3.14 33.20 8.29
C LEU A 458 -4.25 32.37 7.60
N TYR A 459 -4.05 31.06 7.45
CA TYR A 459 -5.08 30.19 6.86
C TYR A 459 -6.34 30.12 7.70
N THR A 460 -6.22 30.06 9.02
CA THR A 460 -7.40 30.02 9.91
C THR A 460 -8.17 31.32 9.95
N GLU A 461 -7.50 32.49 9.91
CA GLU A 461 -8.13 33.80 9.76
C GLU A 461 -8.91 33.87 8.44
N HIS A 462 -8.32 33.45 7.33
CA HIS A 462 -8.99 33.47 6.03
C HIS A 462 -10.20 32.50 6.02
N ARG A 463 -10.09 31.34 6.60
CA ARG A 463 -11.20 30.37 6.71
C ARG A 463 -12.36 30.91 7.56
N SER A 464 -12.06 31.60 8.65
CA SER A 464 -13.07 32.24 9.49
C SER A 464 -13.81 33.36 8.76
N PHE A 465 -13.12 34.07 7.88
CA PHE A 465 -13.71 35.11 7.03
C PHE A 465 -14.69 34.52 6.00
N ILE A 466 -14.32 33.44 5.31
CA ILE A 466 -15.17 32.77 4.32
C ILE A 466 -16.44 32.17 4.97
N LYS A 467 -16.34 31.63 6.20
CA LYS A 467 -17.52 31.10 6.92
C LYS A 467 -18.51 32.14 7.41
N LYS A 468 -18.11 33.41 7.49
CA LYS A 468 -18.96 34.55 7.96
C LYS A 468 -19.63 35.29 6.81
N HIS A 469 -19.24 35.07 5.59
CA HIS A 469 -19.76 35.65 4.36
C HIS A 469 -20.20 34.58 3.37
#